data_cb5af90b711a0ed83671d5f5c7224c5e
#
_entry.id   cb5af90b711a0ed83671d5f5c7224c5e
#
_cell.length_a   1.000
_cell.length_b   1.000
_cell.length_c   1.000
_cell.angle_alpha   90.00
_cell.angle_beta   90.00
_cell.angle_gamma   90.00
#
_symmetry.space_group_name_H-M   'P 1'
#
loop_
_entity.id
_entity.type
_entity.pdbx_description
1 polymer ?
#
loop_
_entity_poly.entity_id
_entity_poly.type
_entity_poly.pdbx_seq_one_letter_code
_entity_poly.pdbx_strand_id
1 'polypeptide(L)'
;KKWLTELETKERERTGIKSLKIKYNRVFGYYFEVTNSFKDMVPDDYIRKQTLTNAERYTMPKLKELEDIILGAEDKLFALEYDIFADIRNRIAAQVVRIQNSARAIAGIDVFASLALVAQQNNYVCPSINKKGIINITGGRHPVVEKMIPDNMFVSNDTYLDNDKNRISIITGPNMAGKSTYMRQAALIVLMAQTGSYVPAKEADIGICDRIFTRVGAS
;
A
#
# COMPACT_ATOMS: atom_id res chain seq x y z
N LYS A 1 6.06 -20.25 -31.82
CA LYS A 1 7.42 -20.16 -32.42
C LYS A 1 7.87 -21.53 -32.95
N LYS A 2 7.69 -22.62 -32.18
CA LYS A 2 8.13 -23.98 -32.60
C LYS A 2 7.55 -24.39 -33.96
N TRP A 3 6.26 -24.17 -34.21
CA TRP A 3 5.62 -24.53 -35.50
C TRP A 3 6.17 -23.76 -36.70
N LEU A 4 6.53 -22.47 -36.52
CA LEU A 4 7.14 -21.69 -37.59
C LEU A 4 8.55 -22.22 -37.93
N THR A 5 9.33 -22.61 -36.93
CA THR A 5 10.63 -23.23 -37.12
C THR A 5 10.54 -24.60 -37.82
N GLU A 6 9.57 -25.40 -37.42
CA GLU A 6 9.29 -26.68 -38.05
C GLU A 6 8.88 -26.51 -39.52
N LEU A 7 8.01 -25.54 -39.82
CA LEU A 7 7.61 -25.22 -41.19
C LEU A 7 8.80 -24.70 -42.00
N GLU A 8 9.62 -23.82 -41.44
CA GLU A 8 10.82 -23.30 -42.10
C GLU A 8 11.78 -24.44 -42.47
N THR A 9 12.04 -25.35 -41.55
CA THR A 9 12.91 -26.52 -41.80
C THR A 9 12.33 -27.43 -42.89
N LYS A 10 11.05 -27.77 -42.81
CA LYS A 10 10.36 -28.62 -43.77
C LYS A 10 10.35 -28.01 -45.17
N GLU A 11 10.09 -26.72 -45.28
CA GLU A 11 10.07 -26.00 -46.56
C GLU A 11 11.49 -25.85 -47.14
N ARG A 12 12.51 -25.65 -46.28
CA ARG A 12 13.90 -25.63 -46.69
C ARG A 12 14.38 -26.98 -47.27
N GLU A 13 13.94 -28.08 -46.68
CA GLU A 13 14.18 -29.43 -47.19
C GLU A 13 13.42 -29.71 -48.49
N ARG A 14 12.13 -29.32 -48.57
CA ARG A 14 11.27 -29.52 -49.74
C ARG A 14 11.78 -28.76 -50.97
N THR A 15 12.21 -27.50 -50.79
CA THR A 15 12.58 -26.59 -51.89
C THR A 15 14.06 -26.63 -52.25
N GLY A 16 14.91 -27.10 -51.34
CA GLY A 16 16.37 -27.04 -51.49
C GLY A 16 16.95 -25.65 -51.30
N ILE A 17 16.13 -24.63 -50.98
CA ILE A 17 16.53 -23.21 -50.82
C ILE A 17 17.20 -23.04 -49.46
N LYS A 18 18.53 -23.06 -49.40
CA LYS A 18 19.29 -22.98 -48.14
C LYS A 18 19.12 -21.64 -47.42
N SER A 19 18.84 -20.58 -48.14
CA SER A 19 18.65 -19.20 -47.59
C SER A 19 17.21 -18.93 -47.15
N LEU A 20 16.28 -19.87 -47.28
CA LEU A 20 14.87 -19.71 -46.88
C LEU A 20 14.75 -19.40 -45.41
N LYS A 21 14.06 -18.28 -45.06
CA LYS A 21 13.77 -17.89 -43.68
C LYS A 21 12.35 -17.37 -43.56
N ILE A 22 11.66 -17.75 -42.52
CA ILE A 22 10.39 -17.15 -42.14
C ILE A 22 10.68 -15.85 -41.33
N LYS A 23 10.14 -14.72 -41.80
CA LYS A 23 10.22 -13.43 -41.13
C LYS A 23 8.83 -12.86 -40.94
N TYR A 24 8.71 -11.87 -40.08
CA TYR A 24 7.46 -11.16 -39.80
C TYR A 24 7.61 -9.67 -40.11
N ASN A 25 6.57 -9.11 -40.70
CA ASN A 25 6.44 -7.66 -40.91
C ASN A 25 5.01 -7.24 -40.58
N ARG A 26 4.84 -6.10 -39.91
CA ARG A 26 3.51 -5.61 -39.49
C ARG A 26 2.51 -5.41 -40.62
N VAL A 27 2.99 -5.11 -41.83
CA VAL A 27 2.15 -4.84 -42.99
C VAL A 27 1.78 -6.14 -43.74
N PHE A 28 2.73 -7.08 -43.85
CA PHE A 28 2.58 -8.26 -44.70
C PHE A 28 2.37 -9.57 -43.90
N GLY A 29 2.48 -9.51 -42.56
CA GLY A 29 2.44 -10.69 -41.71
C GLY A 29 3.69 -11.55 -41.80
N TYR A 30 3.54 -12.86 -41.67
CA TYR A 30 4.62 -13.82 -41.84
C TYR A 30 4.87 -14.07 -43.34
N TYR A 31 6.13 -14.15 -43.72
CA TYR A 31 6.55 -14.42 -45.10
C TYR A 31 7.86 -15.22 -45.17
N PHE A 32 8.04 -15.96 -46.24
CA PHE A 32 9.32 -16.52 -46.62
C PHE A 32 10.16 -15.49 -47.33
N GLU A 33 11.40 -15.33 -46.94
CA GLU A 33 12.37 -14.50 -47.66
C GLU A 33 13.32 -15.40 -48.41
N VAL A 34 13.36 -15.22 -49.75
CA VAL A 34 14.22 -15.95 -50.67
C VAL A 34 15.14 -14.97 -51.36
N THR A 35 16.44 -15.20 -51.30
CA THR A 35 17.42 -14.36 -51.98
C THR A 35 17.34 -14.57 -53.52
N ASN A 36 17.66 -13.57 -54.32
CA ASN A 36 17.56 -13.62 -55.77
C ASN A 36 18.34 -14.79 -56.41
N SER A 37 19.40 -15.27 -55.75
CA SER A 37 20.18 -16.45 -56.18
C SER A 37 19.40 -17.79 -56.20
N PHE A 38 18.26 -17.84 -55.54
CA PHE A 38 17.40 -19.04 -55.43
C PHE A 38 16.00 -18.82 -56.02
N LYS A 39 15.80 -17.74 -56.78
CA LYS A 39 14.50 -17.35 -57.29
C LYS A 39 13.88 -18.42 -58.20
N ASP A 40 14.68 -19.07 -59.03
CA ASP A 40 14.26 -20.09 -60.00
C ASP A 40 13.90 -21.44 -59.32
N MET A 41 14.18 -21.58 -58.00
CA MET A 41 13.84 -22.76 -57.19
C MET A 41 12.56 -22.60 -56.40
N VAL A 42 11.89 -21.45 -56.51
CA VAL A 42 10.66 -21.14 -55.78
C VAL A 42 9.53 -21.98 -56.36
N PRO A 43 8.79 -22.78 -55.54
CA PRO A 43 7.68 -23.56 -56.03
C PRO A 43 6.48 -22.73 -56.49
N ASP A 44 5.67 -23.29 -57.40
CA ASP A 44 4.48 -22.61 -57.95
C ASP A 44 3.38 -22.33 -56.92
N ASP A 45 3.39 -23.05 -55.79
CA ASP A 45 2.46 -22.85 -54.65
C ASP A 45 2.82 -21.66 -53.75
N TYR A 46 3.97 -21.01 -53.99
CA TYR A 46 4.34 -19.77 -53.31
C TYR A 46 3.73 -18.57 -53.99
N ILE A 47 3.05 -17.75 -53.23
CA ILE A 47 2.45 -16.48 -53.69
C ILE A 47 3.41 -15.36 -53.39
N ARG A 48 3.89 -14.67 -54.40
CA ARG A 48 4.77 -13.51 -54.23
C ARG A 48 4.02 -12.34 -53.65
N LYS A 49 4.57 -11.79 -52.55
CA LYS A 49 4.03 -10.58 -51.85
C LYS A 49 4.78 -9.30 -52.15
N GLN A 50 6.11 -9.40 -52.28
CA GLN A 50 6.96 -8.21 -52.49
C GLN A 50 8.28 -8.59 -53.10
N THR A 51 8.77 -7.74 -54.02
CA THR A 51 10.11 -7.80 -54.60
C THR A 51 10.99 -6.76 -53.92
N LEU A 52 12.17 -7.14 -53.47
CA LEU A 52 13.21 -6.30 -52.90
C LEU A 52 14.43 -6.33 -53.81
N THR A 53 15.40 -5.44 -53.59
CA THR A 53 16.62 -5.37 -54.36
C THR A 53 17.42 -6.67 -54.39
N ASN A 54 17.50 -7.39 -53.27
CA ASN A 54 18.34 -8.58 -53.11
C ASN A 54 17.55 -9.85 -52.74
N ALA A 55 16.23 -9.79 -52.60
CA ALA A 55 15.38 -10.91 -52.19
C ALA A 55 13.94 -10.72 -52.66
N GLU A 56 13.17 -11.78 -52.67
CA GLU A 56 11.73 -11.71 -52.84
C GLU A 56 11.03 -12.31 -51.61
N ARG A 57 9.82 -11.81 -51.32
CA ARG A 57 8.98 -12.23 -50.21
C ARG A 57 7.79 -13.00 -50.74
N TYR A 58 7.57 -14.17 -50.15
CA TYR A 58 6.52 -15.10 -50.55
C TYR A 58 5.67 -15.51 -49.33
N THR A 59 4.46 -15.91 -49.62
CA THR A 59 3.58 -16.60 -48.67
C THR A 59 3.07 -17.87 -49.28
N MET A 60 2.48 -18.74 -48.45
CA MET A 60 1.76 -19.94 -48.90
C MET A 60 0.55 -20.16 -47.97
N PRO A 61 -0.46 -20.94 -48.41
CA PRO A 61 -1.66 -21.19 -47.62
C PRO A 61 -1.36 -21.66 -46.20
N LYS A 62 -0.40 -22.58 -46.04
CA LYS A 62 -0.02 -23.14 -44.74
C LYS A 62 0.60 -22.11 -43.79
N LEU A 63 1.42 -21.21 -44.32
CA LEU A 63 2.00 -20.10 -43.53
C LEU A 63 0.91 -19.13 -43.07
N LYS A 64 -0.08 -18.88 -43.94
CA LYS A 64 -1.22 -18.05 -43.62
C LYS A 64 -2.12 -18.64 -42.53
N GLU A 65 -2.40 -19.95 -42.61
CA GLU A 65 -3.11 -20.64 -41.53
C GLU A 65 -2.41 -20.53 -40.18
N LEU A 66 -1.09 -20.71 -40.15
CA LEU A 66 -0.32 -20.55 -38.90
C LEU A 66 -0.32 -19.13 -38.39
N GLU A 67 -0.27 -18.12 -39.29
CA GLU A 67 -0.40 -16.73 -38.95
C GLU A 67 -1.74 -16.45 -38.26
N ASP A 68 -2.84 -16.89 -38.86
CA ASP A 68 -4.19 -16.67 -38.32
C ASP A 68 -4.37 -17.36 -36.96
N ILE A 69 -3.78 -18.55 -36.77
CA ILE A 69 -3.75 -19.24 -35.47
C ILE A 69 -2.94 -18.43 -34.42
N ILE A 70 -1.77 -17.92 -34.78
CA ILE A 70 -0.88 -17.18 -33.87
C ILE A 70 -1.52 -15.87 -33.44
N LEU A 71 -2.02 -15.07 -34.41
CA LEU A 71 -2.65 -13.79 -34.14
C LEU A 71 -3.97 -13.97 -33.37
N GLY A 72 -4.80 -14.93 -33.80
CA GLY A 72 -6.04 -15.22 -33.07
C GLY A 72 -5.83 -15.83 -31.66
N ALA A 73 -4.67 -16.45 -31.39
CA ALA A 73 -4.33 -16.93 -30.05
C ALA A 73 -3.95 -15.77 -29.10
N GLU A 74 -3.28 -14.74 -29.59
CA GLU A 74 -2.97 -13.55 -28.79
C GLU A 74 -4.27 -12.81 -28.39
N ASP A 75 -5.18 -12.59 -29.30
CA ASP A 75 -6.47 -11.97 -28.99
C ASP A 75 -7.30 -12.78 -27.99
N LYS A 76 -7.33 -14.09 -28.13
CA LYS A 76 -8.00 -14.98 -27.19
C LYS A 76 -7.33 -14.98 -25.80
N LEU A 77 -5.99 -14.87 -25.74
CA LEU A 77 -5.26 -14.77 -24.50
C LEU A 77 -5.63 -13.50 -23.75
N PHE A 78 -5.62 -12.34 -24.42
CA PHE A 78 -6.01 -11.06 -23.80
C PHE A 78 -7.46 -11.06 -23.35
N ALA A 79 -8.37 -11.62 -24.14
CA ALA A 79 -9.78 -11.74 -23.75
C ALA A 79 -9.92 -12.60 -22.49
N LEU A 80 -9.26 -13.76 -22.44
CA LEU A 80 -9.30 -14.67 -21.30
C LEU A 80 -8.69 -14.04 -20.04
N GLU A 81 -7.57 -13.34 -20.16
CA GLU A 81 -6.94 -12.62 -19.05
C GLU A 81 -7.88 -11.55 -18.49
N TYR A 82 -8.55 -10.81 -19.37
CA TYR A 82 -9.53 -9.80 -18.95
C TYR A 82 -10.73 -10.43 -18.24
N ASP A 83 -11.26 -11.52 -18.75
CA ASP A 83 -12.41 -12.23 -18.16
C ASP A 83 -12.07 -12.77 -16.76
N ILE A 84 -10.89 -13.39 -16.61
CA ILE A 84 -10.39 -13.86 -15.31
C ILE A 84 -10.21 -12.70 -14.33
N PHE A 85 -9.61 -11.60 -14.78
CA PHE A 85 -9.45 -10.41 -13.96
C PHE A 85 -10.80 -9.84 -13.50
N ALA A 86 -11.76 -9.73 -14.43
CA ALA A 86 -13.09 -9.22 -14.14
C ALA A 86 -13.84 -10.12 -13.15
N ASP A 87 -13.75 -11.45 -13.30
CA ASP A 87 -14.36 -12.40 -12.36
C ASP A 87 -13.76 -12.26 -10.95
N ILE A 88 -12.44 -12.27 -10.82
CA ILE A 88 -11.75 -12.08 -9.53
C ILE A 88 -12.16 -10.76 -8.88
N ARG A 89 -12.13 -9.65 -9.64
CA ARG A 89 -12.57 -8.34 -9.16
C ARG A 89 -13.99 -8.36 -8.63
N ASN A 90 -14.91 -8.96 -9.37
CA ASN A 90 -16.33 -9.02 -8.99
C ASN A 90 -16.54 -9.90 -7.75
N ARG A 91 -15.83 -11.00 -7.63
CA ARG A 91 -15.87 -11.87 -6.43
C ARG A 91 -15.34 -11.14 -5.19
N ILE A 92 -14.26 -10.36 -5.32
CA ILE A 92 -13.75 -9.53 -4.21
C ILE A 92 -14.75 -8.43 -3.88
N ALA A 93 -15.31 -7.74 -4.88
CA ALA A 93 -16.31 -6.69 -4.67
C ALA A 93 -17.55 -7.20 -3.92
N ALA A 94 -18.00 -8.42 -4.19
CA ALA A 94 -19.10 -9.03 -3.47
C ALA A 94 -18.81 -9.29 -1.98
N GLN A 95 -17.53 -9.37 -1.58
CA GLN A 95 -17.09 -9.60 -0.19
C GLN A 95 -16.54 -8.33 0.49
N VAL A 96 -16.62 -7.17 -0.15
CA VAL A 96 -15.95 -5.94 0.34
C VAL A 96 -16.40 -5.54 1.76
N VAL A 97 -17.70 -5.66 2.07
CA VAL A 97 -18.23 -5.33 3.41
C VAL A 97 -17.62 -6.25 4.48
N ARG A 98 -17.53 -7.56 4.19
CA ARG A 98 -16.92 -8.53 5.10
C ARG A 98 -15.43 -8.24 5.32
N ILE A 99 -14.70 -7.93 4.26
CA ILE A 99 -13.28 -7.56 4.33
C ILE A 99 -13.09 -6.29 5.16
N GLN A 100 -13.90 -5.26 4.93
CA GLN A 100 -13.84 -4.01 5.69
C GLN A 100 -14.18 -4.21 7.17
N ASN A 101 -15.16 -5.03 7.50
CA ASN A 101 -15.48 -5.32 8.89
C ASN A 101 -14.35 -6.07 9.60
N SER A 102 -13.73 -7.03 8.93
CA SER A 102 -12.56 -7.73 9.46
C SER A 102 -11.37 -6.78 9.66
N ALA A 103 -11.13 -5.89 8.70
CA ALA A 103 -10.06 -4.89 8.80
C ALA A 103 -10.29 -3.92 9.99
N ARG A 104 -11.53 -3.47 10.21
CA ARG A 104 -11.87 -2.61 11.37
C ARG A 104 -11.65 -3.33 12.69
N ALA A 105 -12.05 -4.60 12.79
CA ALA A 105 -11.84 -5.40 14.00
C ALA A 105 -10.34 -5.60 14.29
N ILE A 106 -9.55 -5.92 13.28
CA ILE A 106 -8.09 -6.06 13.41
C ILE A 106 -7.46 -4.74 13.82
N ALA A 107 -7.84 -3.63 13.19
CA ALA A 107 -7.32 -2.30 13.54
C ALA A 107 -7.65 -1.92 14.99
N GLY A 108 -8.86 -2.26 15.47
CA GLY A 108 -9.22 -2.08 16.89
C GLY A 108 -8.33 -2.88 17.85
N ILE A 109 -8.10 -4.14 17.54
CA ILE A 109 -7.21 -5.00 18.34
C ILE A 109 -5.78 -4.47 18.34
N ASP A 110 -5.27 -4.04 17.19
CA ASP A 110 -3.92 -3.49 17.07
C ASP A 110 -3.73 -2.23 17.91
N VAL A 111 -4.70 -1.30 17.87
CA VAL A 111 -4.70 -0.10 18.72
C VAL A 111 -4.69 -0.45 20.19
N PHE A 112 -5.58 -1.35 20.64
CA PHE A 112 -5.63 -1.74 22.03
C PHE A 112 -4.37 -2.48 22.49
N ALA A 113 -3.80 -3.34 21.67
CA ALA A 113 -2.54 -4.01 21.96
C ALA A 113 -1.39 -3.02 22.11
N SER A 114 -1.30 -2.04 21.21
CA SER A 114 -0.29 -0.99 21.25
C SER A 114 -0.40 -0.11 22.51
N LEU A 115 -1.63 0.32 22.85
CA LEU A 115 -1.88 1.13 24.05
C LEU A 115 -1.58 0.33 25.33
N ALA A 116 -1.95 -0.95 25.37
CA ALA A 116 -1.67 -1.82 26.52
C ALA A 116 -0.16 -2.04 26.71
N LEU A 117 0.58 -2.28 25.63
CA LEU A 117 2.04 -2.44 25.67
C LEU A 117 2.72 -1.17 26.21
N VAL A 118 2.34 -0.01 25.69
CA VAL A 118 2.86 1.29 26.15
C VAL A 118 2.53 1.52 27.64
N ALA A 119 1.31 1.21 28.05
CA ALA A 119 0.89 1.35 29.44
C ALA A 119 1.71 0.46 30.39
N GLN A 120 1.92 -0.80 29.99
CA GLN A 120 2.72 -1.75 30.77
C GLN A 120 4.19 -1.31 30.87
N GLN A 121 4.81 -0.91 29.76
CA GLN A 121 6.22 -0.51 29.73
C GLN A 121 6.51 0.77 30.51
N ASN A 122 5.51 1.65 30.66
CA ASN A 122 5.69 2.97 31.28
C ASN A 122 4.97 3.11 32.64
N ASN A 123 4.44 2.03 33.18
CA ASN A 123 3.67 2.05 34.43
C ASN A 123 2.56 3.12 34.41
N TYR A 124 1.76 3.14 33.34
CA TYR A 124 0.57 3.99 33.23
C TYR A 124 -0.61 3.31 33.91
N VAL A 125 -1.53 4.12 34.43
CA VAL A 125 -2.71 3.63 35.14
C VAL A 125 -3.99 3.88 34.33
N CYS A 126 -5.00 3.06 34.55
CA CYS A 126 -6.32 3.26 33.97
C CYS A 126 -7.01 4.45 34.63
N PRO A 127 -7.32 5.53 33.89
CA PRO A 127 -8.03 6.66 34.47
C PRO A 127 -9.50 6.33 34.68
N SER A 128 -10.10 6.87 35.74
CA SER A 128 -11.55 6.97 35.88
C SER A 128 -12.07 8.15 35.06
N ILE A 129 -13.19 8.00 34.38
CA ILE A 129 -13.81 9.06 33.59
C ILE A 129 -15.13 9.49 34.25
N ASN A 130 -15.29 10.79 34.50
CA ASN A 130 -16.46 11.31 35.16
C ASN A 130 -17.17 12.41 34.33
N LYS A 131 -18.45 12.66 34.65
CA LYS A 131 -19.26 13.73 34.06
C LYS A 131 -19.39 14.94 35.02
N LYS A 132 -18.66 14.96 36.12
CA LYS A 132 -18.74 15.99 37.15
C LYS A 132 -17.90 17.21 36.82
N GLY A 133 -17.09 17.18 35.76
CA GLY A 133 -16.17 18.27 35.39
C GLY A 133 -14.99 18.40 36.37
N ILE A 134 -14.63 17.33 37.06
CA ILE A 134 -13.51 17.27 38.00
C ILE A 134 -12.31 16.65 37.26
N ILE A 135 -11.16 17.30 37.34
CA ILE A 135 -9.86 16.76 36.91
C ILE A 135 -9.03 16.60 38.18
N ASN A 136 -8.83 15.35 38.60
CA ASN A 136 -8.01 15.02 39.75
C ASN A 136 -6.92 14.01 39.31
N ILE A 137 -5.68 14.47 39.32
CA ILE A 137 -4.51 13.71 38.93
C ILE A 137 -3.55 13.67 40.09
N THR A 138 -3.25 12.49 40.58
CA THR A 138 -2.25 12.26 41.65
C THR A 138 -0.98 11.69 41.04
N GLY A 139 0.15 12.27 41.37
CA GLY A 139 1.46 11.80 40.89
C GLY A 139 1.58 11.78 39.38
N GLY A 140 1.01 12.80 38.70
CA GLY A 140 1.10 12.95 37.24
C GLY A 140 2.52 13.14 36.75
N ARG A 141 2.83 12.56 35.59
CA ARG A 141 4.13 12.65 34.91
C ARG A 141 3.95 13.14 33.47
N HIS A 142 4.95 13.80 32.95
CA HIS A 142 4.90 14.25 31.54
C HIS A 142 5.39 13.12 30.61
N PRO A 143 4.55 12.52 29.75
CA PRO A 143 4.85 11.29 29.01
C PRO A 143 6.08 11.39 28.09
N VAL A 144 6.40 12.61 27.62
CA VAL A 144 7.58 12.83 26.76
C VAL A 144 8.80 13.16 27.60
N VAL A 145 8.67 14.09 28.55
CA VAL A 145 9.82 14.58 29.32
C VAL A 145 10.38 13.46 30.22
N GLU A 146 9.55 12.63 30.84
CA GLU A 146 10.02 11.51 31.66
C GLU A 146 10.87 10.50 30.85
N LYS A 147 10.72 10.44 29.52
CA LYS A 147 11.52 9.59 28.65
C LYS A 147 12.86 10.22 28.24
N MET A 148 12.99 11.53 28.35
CA MET A 148 14.18 12.28 27.92
C MET A 148 15.16 12.52 29.06
N ILE A 149 14.75 12.36 30.30
CA ILE A 149 15.60 12.50 31.49
C ILE A 149 15.97 11.13 32.05
N PRO A 150 17.15 11.00 32.68
CA PRO A 150 17.59 9.76 33.30
C PRO A 150 16.54 9.22 34.28
N ASP A 151 16.49 7.89 34.43
CA ASP A 151 15.55 7.18 35.26
C ASP A 151 15.43 7.77 36.68
N ASN A 152 14.21 7.95 37.13
CA ASN A 152 13.82 8.46 38.47
C ASN A 152 14.14 9.93 38.76
N MET A 153 14.52 10.73 37.79
CA MET A 153 14.76 12.18 38.03
C MET A 153 13.52 13.05 37.75
N PHE A 154 12.43 12.48 37.18
CA PHE A 154 11.20 13.24 36.96
C PHE A 154 10.41 13.37 38.27
N VAL A 155 10.17 14.60 38.71
CA VAL A 155 9.31 14.87 39.87
C VAL A 155 7.86 14.91 39.44
N SER A 156 7.05 13.96 39.92
CA SER A 156 5.62 13.91 39.64
C SER A 156 4.87 15.06 40.35
N ASN A 157 3.74 15.47 39.75
CA ASN A 157 2.95 16.57 40.26
C ASN A 157 1.46 16.22 40.34
N ASP A 158 0.78 16.73 41.36
CA ASP A 158 -0.65 16.61 41.49
C ASP A 158 -1.37 17.76 40.77
N THR A 159 -2.57 17.52 40.27
CA THR A 159 -3.41 18.50 39.59
C THR A 159 -4.85 18.32 40.03
N TYR A 160 -5.45 19.37 40.57
CA TYR A 160 -6.88 19.39 40.90
C TYR A 160 -7.56 20.61 40.32
N LEU A 161 -8.60 20.39 39.51
CA LEU A 161 -9.50 21.41 38.96
C LEU A 161 -10.93 20.92 39.05
N ASP A 162 -11.85 21.84 39.31
CA ASP A 162 -13.29 21.57 39.30
C ASP A 162 -14.08 22.74 38.69
N ASN A 163 -15.39 22.57 38.52
CA ASN A 163 -16.28 23.59 37.97
C ASN A 163 -16.84 24.57 39.03
N ASP A 164 -16.38 24.48 40.28
CA ASP A 164 -16.89 25.28 41.36
C ASP A 164 -15.81 26.22 41.94
N LYS A 165 -15.03 25.76 42.89
CA LYS A 165 -14.06 26.58 43.65
C LYS A 165 -12.67 26.60 43.03
N ASN A 166 -12.29 25.58 42.31
CA ASN A 166 -10.95 25.41 41.73
C ASN A 166 -10.97 25.47 40.21
N ARG A 167 -11.64 26.45 39.63
CA ARG A 167 -11.76 26.60 38.15
C ARG A 167 -10.48 27.13 37.52
N ILE A 168 -9.67 27.85 38.26
CA ILE A 168 -8.46 28.51 37.77
C ILE A 168 -7.32 28.22 38.74
N SER A 169 -6.19 27.78 38.19
CA SER A 169 -4.95 27.63 38.91
C SER A 169 -3.90 28.62 38.40
N ILE A 170 -3.34 29.43 39.29
CA ILE A 170 -2.27 30.37 38.96
C ILE A 170 -0.94 29.70 39.31
N ILE A 171 -0.12 29.44 38.28
CA ILE A 171 1.17 28.76 38.41
C ILE A 171 2.29 29.79 38.30
N THR A 172 3.00 30.02 39.40
CA THR A 172 4.11 30.95 39.47
C THR A 172 5.44 30.23 39.73
N GLY A 173 6.56 30.89 39.45
CA GLY A 173 7.89 30.39 39.71
C GLY A 173 8.92 30.96 38.73
N PRO A 174 10.22 30.71 38.95
CA PRO A 174 11.29 31.22 38.10
C PRO A 174 11.24 30.59 36.69
N ASN A 175 11.97 31.20 35.76
CA ASN A 175 12.13 30.60 34.43
C ASN A 175 12.86 29.25 34.53
N MET A 176 12.53 28.34 33.64
CA MET A 176 13.05 26.94 33.62
C MET A 176 12.65 26.07 34.84
N ALA A 177 11.75 26.51 35.71
CA ALA A 177 11.26 25.75 36.86
C ALA A 177 10.17 24.68 36.50
N GLY A 178 9.94 24.40 35.23
CA GLY A 178 8.99 23.38 34.82
C GLY A 178 7.52 23.81 34.70
N LYS A 179 7.20 25.12 34.83
CA LYS A 179 5.81 25.62 34.69
C LYS A 179 5.11 25.16 33.41
N SER A 180 5.76 25.32 32.28
CA SER A 180 5.21 24.95 30.98
C SER A 180 5.10 23.42 30.86
N THR A 181 6.02 22.66 31.43
CA THR A 181 6.00 21.19 31.48
C THR A 181 4.78 20.71 32.28
N TYR A 182 4.51 21.33 33.43
CA TYR A 182 3.35 21.01 34.27
C TYR A 182 2.02 21.27 33.54
N MET A 183 1.87 22.43 32.90
CA MET A 183 0.64 22.72 32.13
C MET A 183 0.41 21.73 30.97
N ARG A 184 1.47 21.43 30.25
CA ARG A 184 1.40 20.43 29.13
C ARG A 184 1.11 19.01 29.65
N GLN A 185 1.71 18.63 30.79
CA GLN A 185 1.46 17.35 31.44
C GLN A 185 -0.03 17.17 31.73
N ALA A 186 -0.66 18.13 32.40
CA ALA A 186 -2.09 18.07 32.73
C ALA A 186 -2.95 17.94 31.44
N ALA A 187 -2.68 18.76 30.43
CA ALA A 187 -3.40 18.71 29.16
C ALA A 187 -3.22 17.36 28.42
N LEU A 188 -2.00 16.81 28.41
CA LEU A 188 -1.71 15.52 27.76
C LEU A 188 -2.37 14.35 28.51
N ILE A 189 -2.38 14.35 29.84
CA ILE A 189 -3.06 13.31 30.63
C ILE A 189 -4.56 13.33 30.34
N VAL A 190 -5.20 14.50 30.29
CA VAL A 190 -6.62 14.62 29.92
C VAL A 190 -6.88 14.14 28.49
N LEU A 191 -6.03 14.51 27.55
CA LEU A 191 -6.15 14.05 26.15
C LEU A 191 -6.02 12.53 26.05
N MET A 192 -5.01 11.95 26.68
CA MET A 192 -4.78 10.50 26.71
C MET A 192 -5.97 9.75 27.32
N ALA A 193 -6.49 10.23 28.46
CA ALA A 193 -7.65 9.65 29.09
C ALA A 193 -8.88 9.64 28.17
N GLN A 194 -9.14 10.76 27.47
CA GLN A 194 -10.30 10.88 26.58
C GLN A 194 -10.16 10.08 25.28
N THR A 195 -8.95 9.73 24.86
CA THR A 195 -8.73 8.83 23.73
C THR A 195 -8.84 7.35 24.12
N GLY A 196 -9.07 7.03 25.41
CA GLY A 196 -9.18 5.66 25.91
C GLY A 196 -7.83 5.03 26.25
N SER A 197 -6.77 5.83 26.36
CA SER A 197 -5.46 5.35 26.78
C SER A 197 -5.33 5.35 28.31
N TYR A 198 -4.42 4.52 28.83
CA TYR A 198 -3.89 4.66 30.18
C TYR A 198 -3.02 5.90 30.26
N VAL A 199 -2.85 6.47 31.47
CA VAL A 199 -2.22 7.75 31.68
C VAL A 199 -1.01 7.68 32.62
N PRO A 200 0.00 8.54 32.42
CA PRO A 200 1.19 8.61 33.28
C PRO A 200 0.88 9.30 34.60
N ALA A 201 0.24 8.57 35.52
CA ALA A 201 -0.10 9.04 36.86
C ALA A 201 -0.05 7.89 37.85
N LYS A 202 -0.17 8.20 39.17
CA LYS A 202 -0.48 7.18 40.22
C LYS A 202 -1.96 6.89 40.21
N GLU A 203 -2.79 7.94 40.16
CA GLU A 203 -4.24 7.88 40.07
C GLU A 203 -4.73 9.03 39.21
N ALA A 204 -5.85 8.83 38.50
CA ALA A 204 -6.45 9.88 37.68
C ALA A 204 -7.97 9.70 37.61
N ASP A 205 -8.72 10.76 37.98
CA ASP A 205 -10.17 10.87 37.76
C ASP A 205 -10.41 12.11 36.90
N ILE A 206 -10.81 11.87 35.63
CA ILE A 206 -10.79 12.87 34.56
C ILE A 206 -12.22 13.18 34.12
N GLY A 207 -12.64 14.43 34.32
CA GLY A 207 -13.87 14.96 33.76
C GLY A 207 -13.80 15.08 32.23
N ILE A 208 -14.91 14.80 31.56
CA ILE A 208 -15.01 14.97 30.11
C ILE A 208 -14.86 16.45 29.78
N CYS A 209 -13.92 16.77 28.88
CA CYS A 209 -13.65 18.09 28.36
C CYS A 209 -13.99 18.17 26.86
N ASP A 210 -14.74 19.18 26.46
CA ASP A 210 -15.10 19.38 25.05
C ASP A 210 -13.92 19.89 24.22
N ARG A 211 -13.00 20.66 24.85
CA ARG A 211 -11.88 21.29 24.19
C ARG A 211 -10.67 21.44 25.11
N ILE A 212 -9.49 21.35 24.55
CA ILE A 212 -8.22 21.63 25.22
C ILE A 212 -7.51 22.72 24.43
N PHE A 213 -7.27 23.86 25.07
CA PHE A 213 -6.51 24.98 24.47
C PHE A 213 -5.20 25.13 25.20
N THR A 214 -4.11 25.24 24.48
CA THR A 214 -2.80 25.52 25.05
C THR A 214 -2.16 26.71 24.31
N ARG A 215 -1.62 27.66 25.06
CA ARG A 215 -0.72 28.67 24.51
C ARG A 215 0.63 28.50 25.20
N VAL A 216 1.54 27.84 24.53
CA VAL A 216 2.87 27.57 25.06
C VAL A 216 3.90 28.17 24.11
N GLY A 217 4.66 29.12 24.61
CA GLY A 217 5.72 29.78 23.87
C GLY A 217 5.26 31.08 23.21
N ALA A 218 5.26 32.12 23.96
CA ALA A 218 5.55 33.47 23.51
C ALA A 218 6.66 33.98 24.45
N SER A 219 7.87 33.78 24.05
CA SER A 219 9.00 34.58 24.50
C SER A 219 9.21 35.66 23.49
#